data_5c3e9a25285a59f0e635c64fb54ba4f5
#
_entry.id   5c3e9a25285a59f0e635c64fb54ba4f5
#
_cell.length_a   1.000
_cell.length_b   1.000
_cell.length_c   1.000
_cell.angle_alpha   90.00
_cell.angle_beta   90.00
_cell.angle_gamma   90.00
#
_symmetry.space_group_name_H-M   'P 1'
#
loop_
_entity.id
_entity.type
_entity.pdbx_description
1 polymer ?
#
loop_
_entity_poly.entity_id
_entity_poly.type
_entity_poly.pdbx_seq_one_letter_code
_entity_poly.pdbx_strand_id
1 'polypeptide(L)'
;SSQIEIHRPFGGIVPNLAKREHLKNLPILFEKIFNIRTSDVLRTSDVQKLEDIDLIAVTVGPGLEPALWTGINFAKEIYKSIKYQVSGIKLVGVSHLEGHLYSNLLKTKSYKLKAKNMFPAIALIISGGHTILIKMDSLVKYKKLGETRDDAVGEAFDKVARLLDLPYPGGPEIEKLAKYGRAASINFPRPMLNQKNYDFSFSGLKTAVLYYIKDNENLIPSFREVSLSDIAASFQQAAFDVLISKTLRAAEEFNVKSIMISGGVAANKTLQKKFKSKIKGQMPDVKFFTPVKNFCTDNAAMIAAAGYINYLRNKKRRLTAKGNLSL
;
A
#
# COMPACT_ATOMS: atom_id res chain seq x y z
N SER A 1 -14.54 -4.33 -5.11
CA SER A 1 -15.16 -3.06 -5.51
C SER A 1 -14.10 -1.97 -5.50
N SER A 2 -14.07 -1.13 -6.53
CA SER A 2 -13.17 0.03 -6.65
C SER A 2 -13.98 1.31 -6.52
N GLN A 3 -13.42 2.31 -5.83
CA GLN A 3 -14.03 3.62 -5.68
C GLN A 3 -13.32 4.70 -6.52
N ILE A 4 -12.35 4.31 -7.37
CA ILE A 4 -11.52 5.24 -8.15
C ILE A 4 -12.39 6.17 -9.01
N GLU A 5 -13.38 5.65 -9.72
CA GLU A 5 -14.23 6.42 -10.64
C GLU A 5 -15.01 7.53 -9.92
N ILE A 6 -15.48 7.27 -8.70
CA ILE A 6 -16.26 8.23 -7.89
C ILE A 6 -15.36 9.35 -7.37
N HIS A 7 -14.10 9.05 -7.10
CA HIS A 7 -13.14 10.02 -6.57
C HIS A 7 -12.35 10.75 -7.65
N ARG A 8 -12.33 10.23 -8.88
CA ARG A 8 -11.59 10.80 -10.01
C ARG A 8 -11.91 12.28 -10.29
N PRO A 9 -13.18 12.73 -10.29
CA PRO A 9 -13.50 14.14 -10.52
C PRO A 9 -12.94 15.09 -9.47
N PHE A 10 -12.62 14.58 -8.29
CA PHE A 10 -12.07 15.37 -7.16
C PHE A 10 -10.54 15.30 -7.09
N GLY A 11 -9.90 14.51 -7.94
CA GLY A 11 -8.46 14.33 -7.97
C GLY A 11 -7.89 13.68 -6.70
N GLY A 12 -8.72 12.97 -5.92
CA GLY A 12 -8.33 12.31 -4.67
C GLY A 12 -9.53 11.84 -3.86
N ILE A 13 -9.29 11.16 -2.74
CA ILE A 13 -10.34 10.57 -1.93
C ILE A 13 -11.13 11.64 -1.15
N VAL A 14 -12.45 11.62 -1.29
CA VAL A 14 -13.40 12.44 -0.52
C VAL A 14 -13.99 11.60 0.62
N PRO A 15 -13.76 11.95 1.91
CA PRO A 15 -14.10 11.09 3.05
C PRO A 15 -15.57 10.69 3.13
N ASN A 16 -16.49 11.63 2.91
CA ASN A 16 -17.93 11.35 2.97
C ASN A 16 -18.40 10.44 1.84
N LEU A 17 -17.85 10.58 0.63
CA LEU A 17 -18.14 9.67 -0.48
C LEU A 17 -17.60 8.27 -0.19
N ALA A 18 -16.38 8.18 0.32
CA ALA A 18 -15.79 6.90 0.71
C ALA A 18 -16.65 6.18 1.75
N LYS A 19 -17.14 6.87 2.78
CA LYS A 19 -18.06 6.31 3.78
C LYS A 19 -19.35 5.78 3.13
N ARG A 20 -20.00 6.58 2.28
CA ARG A 20 -21.24 6.19 1.61
C ARG A 20 -21.07 4.96 0.75
N GLU A 21 -20.00 4.89 -0.01
CA GLU A 21 -19.68 3.74 -0.85
C GLU A 21 -19.37 2.47 -0.02
N HIS A 22 -18.71 2.60 1.13
CA HIS A 22 -18.51 1.46 2.03
C HIS A 22 -19.85 0.94 2.55
N LEU A 23 -20.75 1.81 3.02
CA LEU A 23 -22.08 1.41 3.49
C LEU A 23 -22.87 0.66 2.42
N LYS A 24 -22.80 1.15 1.17
CA LYS A 24 -23.51 0.53 0.04
C LYS A 24 -22.90 -0.82 -0.37
N ASN A 25 -21.56 -0.89 -0.43
CA ASN A 25 -20.88 -2.01 -1.06
C ASN A 25 -20.61 -3.19 -0.10
N LEU A 26 -20.47 -2.96 1.21
CA LEU A 26 -20.15 -4.02 2.16
C LEU A 26 -21.20 -5.14 2.19
N PRO A 27 -22.54 -4.86 2.30
CA PRO A 27 -23.55 -5.89 2.22
C PRO A 27 -23.52 -6.66 0.90
N ILE A 28 -23.43 -5.94 -0.24
CA ILE A 28 -23.42 -6.53 -1.57
C ILE A 28 -22.21 -7.48 -1.75
N LEU A 29 -21.03 -7.08 -1.26
CA LEU A 29 -19.83 -7.91 -1.34
C LEU A 29 -19.95 -9.14 -0.45
N PHE A 30 -20.50 -9.00 0.75
CA PHE A 30 -20.76 -10.11 1.66
C PHE A 30 -21.71 -11.13 1.02
N GLU A 31 -22.85 -10.67 0.50
CA GLU A 31 -23.83 -11.50 -0.19
C GLU A 31 -23.23 -12.24 -1.38
N LYS A 32 -22.41 -11.55 -2.17
CA LYS A 32 -21.75 -12.13 -3.35
C LYS A 32 -20.74 -13.22 -2.97
N ILE A 33 -20.01 -13.07 -1.85
CA ILE A 33 -18.98 -14.03 -1.43
C ILE A 33 -19.62 -15.29 -0.85
N PHE A 34 -20.61 -15.12 -0.01
CA PHE A 34 -21.23 -16.23 0.73
C PHE A 34 -22.50 -16.78 0.08
N ASN A 35 -23.03 -16.11 -0.94
CA ASN A 35 -24.32 -16.40 -1.56
C ASN A 35 -25.46 -16.49 -0.52
N ILE A 36 -25.45 -15.56 0.44
CA ILE A 36 -26.43 -15.41 1.53
C ILE A 36 -26.77 -13.92 1.62
N ARG A 37 -28.05 -13.57 1.71
CA ARG A 37 -28.45 -12.16 1.93
C ARG A 37 -28.00 -11.69 3.30
N THR A 38 -27.48 -10.48 3.40
CA THR A 38 -27.06 -9.88 4.66
C THR A 38 -28.23 -9.79 5.63
N SER A 39 -29.44 -9.50 5.15
CA SER A 39 -30.67 -9.51 5.94
C SER A 39 -30.96 -10.86 6.59
N ASP A 40 -30.65 -11.95 5.91
CA ASP A 40 -30.94 -13.31 6.39
C ASP A 40 -29.92 -13.70 7.48
N VAL A 41 -28.65 -13.35 7.31
CA VAL A 41 -27.63 -13.55 8.37
C VAL A 41 -27.96 -12.75 9.63
N LEU A 42 -28.53 -11.55 9.46
CA LEU A 42 -28.92 -10.70 10.60
C LEU A 42 -30.24 -11.12 11.29
N ARG A 43 -31.05 -11.92 10.62
CA ARG A 43 -32.40 -12.28 11.10
C ARG A 43 -32.64 -13.77 11.36
N THR A 44 -31.91 -14.66 10.66
CA THR A 44 -32.21 -16.11 10.67
C THR A 44 -30.95 -16.98 10.70
N SER A 45 -31.17 -18.25 10.96
CA SER A 45 -30.21 -19.31 11.26
C SER A 45 -29.53 -19.95 10.06
N ASP A 46 -29.60 -19.42 8.85
CA ASP A 46 -28.96 -20.02 7.67
C ASP A 46 -27.47 -19.68 7.60
N VAL A 47 -26.71 -20.19 8.55
CA VAL A 47 -25.27 -19.91 8.75
C VAL A 47 -24.37 -21.05 8.32
N GLN A 48 -24.93 -22.18 7.81
CA GLN A 48 -24.12 -23.34 7.41
C GLN A 48 -22.95 -22.99 6.48
N LYS A 49 -23.12 -21.96 5.61
CA LYS A 49 -22.05 -21.47 4.73
C LYS A 49 -20.97 -20.66 5.43
N LEU A 50 -21.16 -20.33 6.69
CA LEU A 50 -20.21 -19.55 7.51
C LEU A 50 -19.49 -20.43 8.55
N GLU A 51 -19.83 -21.74 8.64
CA GLU A 51 -19.23 -22.67 9.61
C GLU A 51 -17.73 -22.88 9.39
N ASP A 52 -17.24 -22.70 8.16
CA ASP A 52 -15.81 -22.77 7.83
C ASP A 52 -15.00 -21.51 8.19
N ILE A 53 -15.64 -20.51 8.85
CA ILE A 53 -15.00 -19.26 9.20
C ILE A 53 -14.59 -19.26 10.67
N ASP A 54 -13.29 -19.30 10.94
CA ASP A 54 -12.75 -19.20 12.29
C ASP A 54 -12.53 -17.75 12.75
N LEU A 55 -12.32 -16.83 11.79
CA LEU A 55 -11.85 -15.48 12.09
C LEU A 55 -12.43 -14.42 11.16
N ILE A 56 -13.00 -13.36 11.75
CA ILE A 56 -13.33 -12.12 11.05
C ILE A 56 -12.23 -11.10 11.36
N ALA A 57 -11.57 -10.60 10.33
CA ALA A 57 -10.55 -9.56 10.44
C ALA A 57 -11.05 -8.24 9.85
N VAL A 58 -10.94 -7.15 10.60
CA VAL A 58 -11.38 -5.82 10.16
C VAL A 58 -10.31 -4.77 10.39
N THR A 59 -10.10 -3.89 9.41
CA THR A 59 -9.16 -2.77 9.52
C THR A 59 -9.64 -1.76 10.57
N VAL A 60 -8.77 -1.44 11.54
CA VAL A 60 -9.04 -0.43 12.57
C VAL A 60 -8.20 0.84 12.40
N GLY A 61 -7.30 0.87 11.43
CA GLY A 61 -6.41 1.99 11.10
C GLY A 61 -5.09 1.53 10.47
N PRO A 62 -4.27 2.49 10.01
CA PRO A 62 -4.63 3.88 9.74
C PRO A 62 -5.60 4.03 8.58
N GLY A 63 -6.22 5.23 8.47
CA GLY A 63 -7.14 5.56 7.38
C GLY A 63 -8.21 6.56 7.79
N LEU A 64 -9.14 6.82 6.90
CA LEU A 64 -10.26 7.74 7.13
C LEU A 64 -11.20 7.15 8.20
N GLU A 65 -11.29 7.78 9.37
CA GLU A 65 -12.08 7.27 10.49
C GLU A 65 -13.55 6.99 10.13
N PRO A 66 -14.26 7.82 9.36
CA PRO A 66 -15.63 7.51 8.97
C PRO A 66 -15.77 6.22 8.14
N ALA A 67 -14.78 5.92 7.28
CA ALA A 67 -14.75 4.68 6.51
C ALA A 67 -14.36 3.48 7.39
N LEU A 68 -13.39 3.66 8.30
CA LEU A 68 -12.99 2.64 9.27
C LEU A 68 -14.15 2.23 10.17
N TRP A 69 -14.89 3.20 10.72
CA TRP A 69 -16.08 2.93 11.54
C TRP A 69 -17.16 2.15 10.79
N THR A 70 -17.34 2.44 9.50
CA THR A 70 -18.30 1.70 8.66
C THR A 70 -17.92 0.22 8.59
N GLY A 71 -16.66 -0.08 8.32
CA GLY A 71 -16.17 -1.47 8.29
C GLY A 71 -16.24 -2.17 9.64
N ILE A 72 -15.84 -1.47 10.73
CA ILE A 72 -15.86 -2.00 12.09
C ILE A 72 -17.28 -2.33 12.54
N ASN A 73 -18.23 -1.44 12.29
CA ASN A 73 -19.63 -1.66 12.69
C ASN A 73 -20.24 -2.82 11.91
N PHE A 74 -20.04 -2.87 10.59
CA PHE A 74 -20.49 -3.98 9.78
C PHE A 74 -19.92 -5.32 10.25
N ALA A 75 -18.62 -5.40 10.52
CA ALA A 75 -17.99 -6.62 11.04
C ALA A 75 -18.54 -7.02 12.43
N LYS A 76 -18.83 -6.04 13.31
CA LYS A 76 -19.45 -6.29 14.62
C LYS A 76 -20.88 -6.82 14.49
N GLU A 77 -21.67 -6.31 13.54
CA GLU A 77 -23.04 -6.77 13.28
C GLU A 77 -23.03 -8.22 12.81
N ILE A 78 -22.22 -8.55 11.80
CA ILE A 78 -22.06 -9.93 11.32
C ILE A 78 -21.60 -10.85 12.46
N TYR A 79 -20.56 -10.46 13.21
CA TYR A 79 -20.06 -11.26 14.32
C TYR A 79 -21.13 -11.53 15.38
N LYS A 80 -21.91 -10.51 15.77
CA LYS A 80 -23.00 -10.66 16.76
C LYS A 80 -24.06 -11.65 16.29
N SER A 81 -24.37 -11.64 14.99
CA SER A 81 -25.40 -12.52 14.41
C SER A 81 -24.98 -13.98 14.37
N ILE A 82 -23.67 -14.25 14.13
CA ILE A 82 -23.21 -15.62 13.90
C ILE A 82 -22.48 -16.27 15.08
N LYS A 83 -22.03 -15.49 16.10
CA LYS A 83 -21.16 -15.97 17.18
C LYS A 83 -21.73 -17.11 18.04
N TYR A 84 -23.07 -17.25 18.08
CA TYR A 84 -23.74 -18.33 18.81
C TYR A 84 -23.97 -19.57 17.96
N GLN A 85 -23.86 -19.45 16.65
CA GLN A 85 -24.13 -20.51 15.68
C GLN A 85 -22.82 -21.09 15.14
N VAL A 86 -21.80 -20.24 14.95
CA VAL A 86 -20.45 -20.65 14.54
C VAL A 86 -19.56 -20.72 15.77
N SER A 87 -19.33 -21.95 16.23
CA SER A 87 -18.55 -22.19 17.46
C SER A 87 -17.12 -21.71 17.31
N GLY A 88 -16.65 -20.96 18.28
CA GLY A 88 -15.24 -20.55 18.35
C GLY A 88 -14.83 -19.37 17.48
N ILE A 89 -15.72 -18.82 16.65
CA ILE A 89 -15.41 -17.67 15.78
C ILE A 89 -14.86 -16.48 16.58
N LYS A 90 -13.89 -15.80 16.01
CA LYS A 90 -13.26 -14.61 16.61
C LYS A 90 -13.43 -13.37 15.73
N LEU A 91 -13.43 -12.19 16.35
CA LEU A 91 -13.39 -10.91 15.65
C LEU A 91 -12.15 -10.12 16.09
N VAL A 92 -11.29 -9.78 15.15
CA VAL A 92 -10.01 -9.10 15.42
C VAL A 92 -9.86 -7.81 14.63
N GLY A 93 -9.33 -6.78 15.30
CA GLY A 93 -8.89 -5.54 14.67
C GLY A 93 -7.49 -5.67 14.09
N VAL A 94 -7.27 -5.14 12.90
CA VAL A 94 -6.02 -5.24 12.15
C VAL A 94 -5.52 -3.86 11.73
N SER A 95 -4.19 -3.66 11.79
CA SER A 95 -3.58 -2.49 11.16
C SER A 95 -3.50 -2.68 9.64
N HIS A 96 -3.95 -1.68 8.89
CA HIS A 96 -3.81 -1.63 7.43
C HIS A 96 -2.36 -1.82 6.97
N LEU A 97 -1.43 -1.22 7.72
CA LEU A 97 0.01 -1.35 7.45
C LEU A 97 0.53 -2.77 7.66
N GLU A 98 0.00 -3.51 8.66
CA GLU A 98 0.30 -4.94 8.81
C GLU A 98 -0.24 -5.73 7.61
N GLY A 99 -1.40 -5.34 7.07
CA GLY A 99 -1.92 -5.92 5.83
C GLY A 99 -0.91 -5.81 4.68
N HIS A 100 -0.40 -4.61 4.42
CA HIS A 100 0.63 -4.41 3.41
C HIS A 100 1.93 -5.17 3.72
N LEU A 101 2.37 -5.20 4.97
CA LEU A 101 3.57 -5.92 5.38
C LEU A 101 3.47 -7.40 5.04
N TYR A 102 2.32 -8.02 5.27
CA TYR A 102 2.10 -9.44 5.04
C TYR A 102 1.59 -9.79 3.63
N SER A 103 1.28 -8.81 2.78
CA SER A 103 0.80 -9.06 1.42
C SER A 103 1.81 -9.85 0.56
N ASN A 104 3.11 -9.75 0.86
CA ASN A 104 4.16 -10.54 0.22
C ASN A 104 4.07 -12.05 0.50
N LEU A 105 3.32 -12.45 1.52
CA LEU A 105 3.11 -13.86 1.88
C LEU A 105 1.97 -14.48 1.06
N LEU A 106 1.11 -13.66 0.43
CA LEU A 106 -0.01 -14.08 -0.37
C LEU A 106 0.47 -14.49 -1.77
N LYS A 107 0.53 -15.80 -2.04
CA LYS A 107 0.86 -16.36 -3.36
C LYS A 107 -0.33 -17.14 -3.90
N THR A 108 -0.69 -16.87 -5.14
CA THR A 108 -1.86 -17.45 -5.82
C THR A 108 -1.76 -18.94 -6.12
N LYS A 109 -0.59 -19.60 -6.03
CA LYS A 109 -0.39 -20.99 -6.45
C LYS A 109 0.27 -21.93 -5.44
N SER A 110 0.66 -21.48 -4.28
CA SER A 110 1.23 -22.35 -3.25
C SER A 110 1.27 -21.63 -1.89
N TYR A 111 0.38 -22.03 -1.00
CA TYR A 111 0.32 -21.58 0.40
C TYR A 111 1.47 -22.11 1.27
N LYS A 112 2.45 -22.79 0.70
CA LYS A 112 3.65 -23.17 1.44
C LYS A 112 4.49 -21.92 1.70
N LEU A 113 4.17 -21.25 2.79
CA LEU A 113 4.99 -20.20 3.40
C LEU A 113 6.39 -20.74 3.63
N LYS A 114 7.31 -20.51 2.69
CA LYS A 114 8.74 -20.70 2.92
C LYS A 114 9.28 -19.51 3.73
N ALA A 115 8.56 -19.13 4.82
CA ALA A 115 8.91 -18.01 5.67
C ALA A 115 10.30 -18.20 6.32
N LYS A 116 10.72 -19.45 6.56
CA LYS A 116 11.97 -19.79 7.24
C LYS A 116 13.21 -19.18 6.57
N ASN A 117 13.19 -18.95 5.25
CA ASN A 117 14.34 -18.42 4.49
C ASN A 117 14.15 -16.95 4.05
N MET A 118 13.14 -16.25 4.58
CA MET A 118 12.88 -14.84 4.24
C MET A 118 13.52 -13.88 5.25
N PHE A 119 13.71 -14.31 6.49
CA PHE A 119 14.17 -13.43 7.56
C PHE A 119 15.63 -13.67 7.95
N PRO A 120 16.34 -12.65 8.43
CA PRO A 120 15.89 -11.27 8.56
C PRO A 120 15.63 -10.60 7.20
N ALA A 121 14.73 -9.61 7.17
CA ALA A 121 14.31 -8.92 5.96
C ALA A 121 14.20 -7.40 6.15
N ILE A 122 14.39 -6.65 5.07
CA ILE A 122 13.94 -5.27 4.98
C ILE A 122 12.63 -5.25 4.19
N ALA A 123 11.61 -4.62 4.78
CA ALA A 123 10.32 -4.40 4.14
C ALA A 123 10.12 -2.89 3.90
N LEU A 124 9.77 -2.52 2.65
CA LEU A 124 9.42 -1.17 2.26
C LEU A 124 7.94 -1.14 1.89
N ILE A 125 7.14 -0.43 2.69
CA ILE A 125 5.72 -0.16 2.40
C ILE A 125 5.64 1.17 1.68
N ILE A 126 5.12 1.17 0.45
CA ILE A 126 4.97 2.35 -0.42
C ILE A 126 3.57 2.40 -1.03
N SER A 127 2.73 3.26 -0.48
CA SER A 127 1.34 3.44 -0.90
C SER A 127 1.01 4.92 -1.14
N GLY A 128 -0.25 5.23 -1.44
CA GLY A 128 -0.73 6.61 -1.54
C GLY A 128 -0.56 7.41 -0.26
N GLY A 129 -0.69 6.78 0.91
CA GLY A 129 -0.60 7.47 2.20
C GLY A 129 0.65 7.14 3.03
N HIS A 130 1.47 6.17 2.62
CA HIS A 130 2.58 5.71 3.47
C HIS A 130 3.85 5.43 2.68
N THR A 131 4.99 5.82 3.27
CA THR A 131 6.33 5.39 2.85
C THR A 131 7.09 5.04 4.11
N ILE A 132 7.27 3.74 4.38
CA ILE A 132 7.80 3.24 5.65
C ILE A 132 8.81 2.14 5.38
N LEU A 133 9.99 2.24 6.00
CA LEU A 133 11.03 1.22 5.96
C LEU A 133 11.07 0.46 7.29
N ILE A 134 11.07 -0.86 7.23
CA ILE A 134 10.91 -1.76 8.37
C ILE A 134 11.97 -2.85 8.30
N LYS A 135 12.62 -3.13 9.43
CA LYS A 135 13.41 -4.34 9.63
C LYS A 135 12.52 -5.41 10.24
N MET A 136 12.52 -6.59 9.65
CA MET A 136 11.80 -7.76 10.16
C MET A 136 12.79 -8.87 10.53
N ASP A 137 12.87 -9.20 11.81
CA ASP A 137 13.64 -10.36 12.28
C ASP A 137 12.85 -11.66 12.10
N SER A 138 11.51 -11.55 12.11
CA SER A 138 10.56 -12.64 11.85
C SER A 138 9.20 -12.07 11.43
N LEU A 139 8.21 -12.93 11.17
CA LEU A 139 6.83 -12.52 10.92
C LEU A 139 6.24 -11.66 12.05
N VAL A 140 6.70 -11.87 13.26
CA VAL A 140 6.12 -11.31 14.47
C VAL A 140 7.01 -10.27 15.15
N LYS A 141 8.29 -10.23 14.80
CA LYS A 141 9.28 -9.29 15.36
C LYS A 141 9.79 -8.37 14.26
N TYR A 142 9.36 -7.13 14.32
CA TYR A 142 9.76 -6.10 13.38
C TYR A 142 9.91 -4.74 14.06
N LYS A 143 10.72 -3.86 13.46
CA LYS A 143 11.00 -2.51 13.93
C LYS A 143 10.95 -1.54 12.74
N LYS A 144 10.24 -0.42 12.90
CA LYS A 144 10.31 0.69 11.97
C LYS A 144 11.70 1.32 12.04
N LEU A 145 12.34 1.47 10.87
CA LEU A 145 13.65 2.12 10.71
C LEU A 145 13.49 3.59 10.34
N GLY A 146 12.51 3.91 9.51
CA GLY A 146 12.21 5.26 9.08
C GLY A 146 10.88 5.32 8.34
N GLU A 147 10.39 6.53 8.15
CA GLU A 147 9.15 6.82 7.42
C GLU A 147 9.26 8.18 6.72
N THR A 148 8.31 8.50 5.86
CA THR A 148 8.26 9.84 5.28
C THR A 148 7.93 10.88 6.34
N ARG A 149 8.59 12.04 6.25
CA ARG A 149 8.36 13.20 7.13
C ARG A 149 7.32 14.17 6.57
N ASP A 150 6.92 13.95 5.31
CA ASP A 150 5.97 14.78 4.59
C ASP A 150 5.11 13.90 3.65
N ASP A 151 4.97 14.27 2.37
CA ASP A 151 4.19 13.50 1.41
C ASP A 151 4.69 12.04 1.32
N ALA A 152 3.78 11.08 1.31
CA ALA A 152 4.11 9.73 0.89
C ALA A 152 4.50 9.70 -0.59
N VAL A 153 5.33 8.73 -1.01
CA VAL A 153 5.78 8.66 -2.41
C VAL A 153 4.60 8.55 -3.38
N GLY A 154 3.57 7.76 -3.07
CA GLY A 154 2.38 7.66 -3.93
C GLY A 154 1.59 8.95 -4.00
N GLU A 155 1.46 9.68 -2.89
CA GLU A 155 0.87 11.02 -2.86
C GLU A 155 1.67 12.02 -3.70
N ALA A 156 2.99 11.97 -3.65
CA ALA A 156 3.86 12.80 -4.50
C ALA A 156 3.64 12.49 -5.99
N PHE A 157 3.48 11.19 -6.36
CA PHE A 157 3.12 10.79 -7.73
C PHE A 157 1.76 11.35 -8.15
N ASP A 158 0.74 11.30 -7.31
CA ASP A 158 -0.59 11.85 -7.61
C ASP A 158 -0.56 13.38 -7.76
N LYS A 159 0.19 14.06 -6.89
CA LYS A 159 0.36 15.52 -6.95
C LYS A 159 1.13 15.95 -8.20
N VAL A 160 2.20 15.25 -8.58
CA VAL A 160 2.95 15.54 -9.81
C VAL A 160 2.12 15.22 -11.06
N ALA A 161 1.37 14.12 -11.05
CA ALA A 161 0.45 13.80 -12.15
C ALA A 161 -0.54 14.95 -12.39
N ARG A 162 -1.10 15.52 -11.31
CA ARG A 162 -1.99 16.69 -11.40
C ARG A 162 -1.29 17.92 -11.99
N LEU A 163 -0.02 18.17 -11.67
CA LEU A 163 0.77 19.24 -12.26
C LEU A 163 1.01 19.04 -13.77
N LEU A 164 0.94 17.80 -14.24
CA LEU A 164 1.10 17.42 -15.63
C LEU A 164 -0.26 17.20 -16.34
N ASP A 165 -1.38 17.61 -15.74
CA ASP A 165 -2.74 17.41 -16.22
C ASP A 165 -3.09 15.94 -16.51
N LEU A 166 -2.48 15.01 -15.79
CA LEU A 166 -2.75 13.58 -15.90
C LEU A 166 -3.90 13.15 -14.95
N PRO A 167 -4.70 12.14 -15.36
CA PRO A 167 -5.84 11.72 -14.55
C PRO A 167 -5.43 10.99 -13.27
N TYR A 168 -6.34 11.00 -12.30
CA TYR A 168 -6.21 10.21 -11.06
C TYR A 168 -6.63 8.73 -11.30
N PRO A 169 -5.92 7.73 -10.72
CA PRO A 169 -4.71 7.85 -9.89
C PRO A 169 -3.45 8.14 -10.71
N GLY A 170 -2.63 9.07 -10.22
CA GLY A 170 -1.50 9.61 -10.98
C GLY A 170 -0.31 8.66 -11.15
N GLY A 171 -0.08 7.78 -10.18
CA GLY A 171 1.07 6.86 -10.23
C GLY A 171 1.16 6.04 -11.52
N PRO A 172 0.10 5.31 -11.95
CA PRO A 172 0.08 4.59 -13.21
C PRO A 172 0.26 5.47 -14.44
N GLU A 173 -0.29 6.69 -14.44
CA GLU A 173 -0.18 7.62 -15.57
C GLU A 173 1.24 8.18 -15.71
N ILE A 174 1.89 8.54 -14.60
CA ILE A 174 3.33 8.89 -14.59
C ILE A 174 4.15 7.71 -15.11
N GLU A 175 3.89 6.47 -14.69
CA GLU A 175 4.62 5.29 -15.19
C GLU A 175 4.46 5.10 -16.70
N LYS A 176 3.25 5.33 -17.24
CA LYS A 176 3.01 5.25 -18.69
C LYS A 176 3.77 6.33 -19.45
N LEU A 177 3.66 7.58 -19.01
CA LEU A 177 4.27 8.72 -19.66
C LEU A 177 5.80 8.65 -19.61
N ALA A 178 6.37 8.27 -18.46
CA ALA A 178 7.80 8.12 -18.24
C ALA A 178 8.49 7.11 -19.16
N LYS A 179 7.76 6.18 -19.79
CA LYS A 179 8.34 5.23 -20.76
C LYS A 179 8.85 5.90 -22.02
N TYR A 180 8.30 7.03 -22.37
CA TYR A 180 8.65 7.79 -23.58
C TYR A 180 9.67 8.90 -23.30
N GLY A 181 10.00 9.12 -22.02
CA GLY A 181 10.92 10.17 -21.60
C GLY A 181 12.31 9.64 -21.23
N ARG A 182 13.26 10.56 -21.20
CA ARG A 182 14.65 10.32 -20.79
C ARG A 182 14.80 10.69 -19.30
N ALA A 183 15.10 9.71 -18.46
CA ALA A 183 15.18 9.88 -17.01
C ALA A 183 16.34 10.80 -16.53
N ALA A 184 17.31 11.09 -17.39
CA ALA A 184 18.44 11.96 -17.10
C ALA A 184 18.29 13.39 -17.66
N SER A 185 17.17 13.72 -18.32
CA SER A 185 16.96 15.04 -18.92
C SER A 185 16.91 16.17 -17.90
N ILE A 186 16.37 15.89 -16.71
CA ILE A 186 16.22 16.89 -15.66
C ILE A 186 16.77 16.32 -14.36
N ASN A 187 17.74 17.03 -13.76
CA ASN A 187 18.33 16.60 -12.50
C ASN A 187 17.49 17.12 -11.30
N PHE A 188 16.35 16.49 -11.06
CA PHE A 188 15.55 16.78 -9.87
C PHE A 188 16.26 16.38 -8.57
N PRO A 189 15.98 17.05 -7.44
CA PRO A 189 16.59 16.72 -6.16
C PRO A 189 16.20 15.30 -5.67
N ARG A 190 17.08 14.70 -4.86
CA ARG A 190 16.86 13.44 -4.14
C ARG A 190 16.83 13.75 -2.65
N PRO A 191 15.67 14.20 -2.12
CA PRO A 191 15.62 14.66 -0.73
C PRO A 191 16.06 13.58 0.25
N MET A 192 16.79 13.96 1.28
CA MET A 192 17.27 13.09 2.36
C MET A 192 18.15 11.89 1.92
N LEU A 193 18.55 11.78 0.64
CA LEU A 193 19.30 10.62 0.13
C LEU A 193 20.57 10.34 0.95
N ASN A 194 21.35 11.40 1.23
CA ASN A 194 22.63 11.31 1.91
C ASN A 194 22.54 11.39 3.46
N GLN A 195 21.33 11.51 4.02
CA GLN A 195 21.16 11.50 5.47
C GLN A 195 21.37 10.11 6.03
N LYS A 196 22.03 10.01 7.20
CA LYS A 196 22.33 8.74 7.86
C LYS A 196 21.08 7.97 8.31
N ASN A 197 19.97 8.68 8.61
CA ASN A 197 18.70 8.06 8.97
C ASN A 197 18.01 7.38 7.76
N TYR A 198 16.94 6.65 8.04
CA TYR A 198 16.13 5.95 7.05
C TYR A 198 14.79 6.64 6.72
N ASP A 199 14.63 7.91 7.15
CA ASP A 199 13.45 8.69 6.83
C ASP A 199 13.46 9.15 5.37
N PHE A 200 12.27 9.44 4.85
CA PHE A 200 12.04 9.90 3.49
C PHE A 200 11.44 11.30 3.48
N SER A 201 11.49 11.96 2.34
CA SER A 201 10.78 13.20 2.06
C SER A 201 10.55 13.31 0.54
N PHE A 202 9.36 13.71 0.12
CA PHE A 202 9.01 13.86 -1.28
C PHE A 202 8.33 15.19 -1.61
N SER A 203 7.96 16.01 -0.62
CA SER A 203 7.36 17.33 -0.86
C SER A 203 8.30 18.27 -1.60
N GLY A 204 9.60 18.28 -1.24
CA GLY A 204 10.62 19.04 -1.95
C GLY A 204 10.82 18.62 -3.40
N LEU A 205 10.74 17.32 -3.68
CA LEU A 205 10.81 16.80 -5.05
C LEU A 205 9.60 17.26 -5.88
N LYS A 206 8.38 17.16 -5.33
CA LYS A 206 7.16 17.68 -5.98
C LYS A 206 7.27 19.19 -6.27
N THR A 207 7.78 19.96 -5.30
CA THR A 207 7.94 21.41 -5.44
C THR A 207 8.96 21.77 -6.53
N ALA A 208 10.05 21.01 -6.65
CA ALA A 208 11.01 21.17 -7.72
C ALA A 208 10.40 20.95 -9.12
N VAL A 209 9.51 19.95 -9.26
CA VAL A 209 8.75 19.75 -10.50
C VAL A 209 7.82 20.94 -10.79
N LEU A 210 7.12 21.47 -9.79
CA LEU A 210 6.25 22.63 -9.96
C LEU A 210 7.03 23.85 -10.47
N TYR A 211 8.17 24.17 -9.86
CA TYR A 211 8.99 25.29 -10.31
C TYR A 211 9.56 25.05 -11.70
N TYR A 212 10.04 23.85 -11.99
CA TYR A 212 10.52 23.51 -13.33
C TYR A 212 9.45 23.73 -14.40
N ILE A 213 8.19 23.36 -14.15
CA ILE A 213 7.09 23.60 -15.08
C ILE A 213 6.86 25.08 -15.25
N LYS A 214 6.77 25.87 -14.15
CA LYS A 214 6.53 27.33 -14.19
C LYS A 214 7.62 28.08 -14.94
N ASP A 215 8.88 27.74 -14.67
CA ASP A 215 10.03 28.41 -15.29
C ASP A 215 10.13 28.13 -16.80
N ASN A 216 9.50 27.05 -17.26
CA ASN A 216 9.53 26.63 -18.64
C ASN A 216 8.16 26.78 -19.38
N GLU A 217 7.14 27.34 -18.72
CA GLU A 217 5.78 27.48 -19.26
C GLU A 217 5.71 28.34 -20.54
N ASN A 218 6.65 29.29 -20.68
CA ASN A 218 6.73 30.22 -21.82
C ASN A 218 7.59 29.70 -22.98
N LEU A 219 8.20 28.55 -22.85
CA LEU A 219 9.12 27.98 -23.83
C LEU A 219 8.41 26.96 -24.75
N ILE A 220 7.53 27.42 -25.65
CA ILE A 220 7.06 26.70 -26.88
C ILE A 220 5.85 25.75 -26.72
N PRO A 221 4.82 25.83 -27.59
CA PRO A 221 3.69 24.87 -27.66
C PRO A 221 4.10 23.42 -28.00
N SER A 222 5.16 23.22 -28.80
CA SER A 222 5.74 21.91 -29.14
C SER A 222 6.52 21.26 -27.98
N PHE A 223 6.85 22.04 -26.96
CA PHE A 223 7.53 21.57 -25.74
C PHE A 223 6.63 20.65 -24.87
N ARG A 224 5.30 20.72 -25.02
CA ARG A 224 4.38 19.99 -24.14
C ARG A 224 4.46 18.46 -24.28
N GLU A 225 4.62 17.90 -25.47
CA GLU A 225 4.58 16.42 -25.61
C GLU A 225 5.91 15.73 -25.29
N VAL A 226 7.02 16.21 -25.79
CA VAL A 226 8.35 15.61 -25.54
C VAL A 226 8.83 15.91 -24.12
N SER A 227 8.52 17.10 -23.61
CA SER A 227 8.94 17.58 -22.31
C SER A 227 8.17 16.98 -21.13
N LEU A 228 6.86 16.71 -21.25
CA LEU A 228 6.08 16.08 -20.18
C LEU A 228 6.57 14.67 -19.88
N SER A 229 6.97 13.90 -20.90
CA SER A 229 7.52 12.55 -20.69
C SER A 229 8.92 12.59 -20.05
N ASP A 230 9.75 13.57 -20.39
CA ASP A 230 11.07 13.77 -19.76
C ASP A 230 10.92 14.21 -18.29
N ILE A 231 9.95 15.09 -17.98
CA ILE A 231 9.62 15.48 -16.61
C ILE A 231 9.16 14.26 -15.81
N ALA A 232 8.19 13.48 -16.34
CA ALA A 232 7.68 12.28 -15.69
C ALA A 232 8.76 11.24 -15.46
N ALA A 233 9.64 11.01 -16.43
CA ALA A 233 10.75 10.06 -16.34
C ALA A 233 11.80 10.49 -15.30
N SER A 234 12.17 11.77 -15.30
CA SER A 234 13.16 12.34 -14.38
C SER A 234 12.63 12.39 -12.94
N PHE A 235 11.36 12.77 -12.75
CA PHE A 235 10.69 12.73 -11.44
C PHE A 235 10.64 11.29 -10.90
N GLN A 236 10.14 10.35 -11.70
CA GLN A 236 10.07 8.93 -11.32
C GLN A 236 11.46 8.38 -10.96
N GLN A 237 12.49 8.73 -11.74
CA GLN A 237 13.86 8.31 -11.44
C GLN A 237 14.33 8.87 -10.09
N ALA A 238 14.14 10.16 -9.83
CA ALA A 238 14.56 10.79 -8.59
C ALA A 238 13.89 10.16 -7.36
N ALA A 239 12.58 9.90 -7.43
CA ALA A 239 11.85 9.21 -6.36
C ALA A 239 12.39 7.79 -6.13
N PHE A 240 12.63 7.04 -7.21
CA PHE A 240 13.12 5.66 -7.10
C PHE A 240 14.55 5.58 -6.59
N ASP A 241 15.41 6.53 -6.93
CA ASP A 241 16.78 6.60 -6.42
C ASP A 241 16.79 6.67 -4.89
N VAL A 242 15.91 7.50 -4.29
CA VAL A 242 15.80 7.62 -2.82
C VAL A 242 15.29 6.31 -2.21
N LEU A 243 14.21 5.74 -2.75
CA LEU A 243 13.63 4.50 -2.23
C LEU A 243 14.62 3.33 -2.29
N ILE A 244 15.26 3.14 -3.43
CA ILE A 244 16.19 2.03 -3.66
C ILE A 244 17.43 2.19 -2.81
N SER A 245 18.08 3.35 -2.84
CA SER A 245 19.33 3.58 -2.11
C SER A 245 19.18 3.36 -0.61
N LYS A 246 18.15 3.94 0.02
CA LYS A 246 17.92 3.75 1.46
C LYS A 246 17.54 2.31 1.82
N THR A 247 16.76 1.64 0.96
CA THR A 247 16.40 0.23 1.18
C THR A 247 17.61 -0.69 1.08
N LEU A 248 18.48 -0.49 0.08
CA LEU A 248 19.69 -1.28 -0.10
C LEU A 248 20.70 -1.02 1.04
N ARG A 249 20.89 0.24 1.43
CA ARG A 249 21.74 0.58 2.58
C ARG A 249 21.26 -0.12 3.87
N ALA A 250 19.95 -0.12 4.13
CA ALA A 250 19.40 -0.87 5.27
C ALA A 250 19.62 -2.38 5.11
N ALA A 251 19.45 -2.92 3.92
CA ALA A 251 19.66 -4.34 3.68
C ALA A 251 21.11 -4.77 3.94
N GLU A 252 22.06 -3.96 3.57
CA GLU A 252 23.48 -4.16 3.81
C GLU A 252 23.83 -4.02 5.30
N GLU A 253 23.42 -2.90 5.94
CA GLU A 253 23.71 -2.62 7.35
C GLU A 253 23.18 -3.72 8.29
N PHE A 254 21.99 -4.27 8.00
CA PHE A 254 21.37 -5.30 8.82
C PHE A 254 21.62 -6.73 8.31
N ASN A 255 22.46 -6.91 7.29
CA ASN A 255 22.82 -8.22 6.71
C ASN A 255 21.61 -9.13 6.50
N VAL A 256 20.63 -8.66 5.73
CA VAL A 256 19.35 -9.35 5.58
C VAL A 256 19.36 -10.42 4.49
N LYS A 257 18.47 -11.39 4.61
CA LYS A 257 18.28 -12.47 3.62
C LYS A 257 17.33 -12.05 2.48
N SER A 258 16.51 -11.03 2.73
CA SER A 258 15.56 -10.59 1.72
C SER A 258 15.17 -9.12 1.83
N ILE A 259 14.72 -8.58 0.70
CA ILE A 259 14.06 -7.29 0.57
C ILE A 259 12.64 -7.54 0.07
N MET A 260 11.66 -6.92 0.72
CA MET A 260 10.25 -7.00 0.38
C MET A 260 9.72 -5.60 0.09
N ILE A 261 9.01 -5.41 -1.02
CA ILE A 261 8.27 -4.16 -1.25
C ILE A 261 6.78 -4.46 -1.34
N SER A 262 5.94 -3.55 -0.84
CA SER A 262 4.48 -3.68 -0.84
C SER A 262 3.78 -2.32 -0.88
N GLY A 263 2.45 -2.32 -1.06
CA GLY A 263 1.67 -1.11 -1.28
C GLY A 263 1.48 -0.80 -2.77
N GLY A 264 0.58 0.13 -3.09
CA GLY A 264 0.19 0.42 -4.47
C GLY A 264 1.35 0.81 -5.39
N VAL A 265 2.33 1.58 -4.90
CA VAL A 265 3.51 1.99 -5.67
C VAL A 265 4.43 0.80 -5.98
N ALA A 266 4.41 -0.26 -5.17
CA ALA A 266 5.17 -1.48 -5.44
C ALA A 266 4.70 -2.22 -6.70
N ALA A 267 3.50 -1.90 -7.23
CA ALA A 267 3.01 -2.44 -8.49
C ALA A 267 3.76 -1.88 -9.73
N ASN A 268 4.47 -0.76 -9.59
CA ASN A 268 5.22 -0.13 -10.67
C ASN A 268 6.33 -1.08 -11.17
N LYS A 269 6.24 -1.44 -12.45
CA LYS A 269 7.15 -2.42 -13.06
C LYS A 269 8.58 -1.88 -13.22
N THR A 270 8.72 -0.57 -13.45
CA THR A 270 10.03 0.08 -13.55
C THR A 270 10.76 0.04 -12.21
N LEU A 271 10.07 0.34 -11.11
CA LEU A 271 10.61 0.22 -9.76
C LEU A 271 11.07 -1.22 -9.46
N GLN A 272 10.22 -2.21 -9.74
CA GLN A 272 10.57 -3.62 -9.53
C GLN A 272 11.79 -4.05 -10.33
N LYS A 273 11.89 -3.64 -11.61
CA LYS A 273 13.05 -3.93 -12.47
C LYS A 273 14.34 -3.31 -11.91
N LYS A 274 14.27 -2.05 -11.46
CA LYS A 274 15.41 -1.34 -10.88
C LYS A 274 15.87 -1.99 -9.57
N PHE A 275 14.95 -2.35 -8.67
CA PHE A 275 15.30 -3.11 -7.46
C PHE A 275 15.98 -4.44 -7.81
N LYS A 276 15.41 -5.25 -8.70
CA LYS A 276 15.98 -6.53 -9.11
C LYS A 276 17.39 -6.38 -9.70
N SER A 277 17.59 -5.39 -10.57
CA SER A 277 18.89 -5.12 -11.18
C SER A 277 19.94 -4.73 -10.13
N LYS A 278 19.59 -3.80 -9.23
CA LYS A 278 20.50 -3.33 -8.18
C LYS A 278 20.85 -4.43 -7.17
N ILE A 279 19.84 -5.20 -6.71
CA ILE A 279 20.06 -6.33 -5.81
C ILE A 279 20.97 -7.37 -6.47
N LYS A 280 20.68 -7.75 -7.73
CA LYS A 280 21.53 -8.70 -8.46
C LYS A 280 22.99 -8.26 -8.58
N GLY A 281 23.22 -6.96 -8.76
CA GLY A 281 24.58 -6.42 -8.91
C GLY A 281 25.34 -6.22 -7.59
N GLN A 282 24.64 -5.91 -6.49
CA GLN A 282 25.28 -5.53 -5.23
C GLN A 282 25.15 -6.59 -4.13
N MET A 283 24.06 -7.36 -4.13
CA MET A 283 23.69 -8.33 -3.07
C MET A 283 23.08 -9.59 -3.69
N PRO A 284 23.81 -10.38 -4.49
CA PRO A 284 23.25 -11.48 -5.29
C PRO A 284 22.55 -12.57 -4.46
N ASP A 285 22.92 -12.73 -3.20
CA ASP A 285 22.33 -13.70 -2.28
C ASP A 285 21.02 -13.22 -1.62
N VAL A 286 20.74 -11.92 -1.72
CA VAL A 286 19.53 -11.32 -1.14
C VAL A 286 18.33 -11.55 -2.06
N LYS A 287 17.28 -12.18 -1.51
CA LYS A 287 16.04 -12.46 -2.25
C LYS A 287 15.16 -11.22 -2.33
N PHE A 288 14.54 -11.00 -3.49
CA PHE A 288 13.59 -9.91 -3.68
C PHE A 288 12.16 -10.42 -3.78
N PHE A 289 11.27 -9.84 -2.98
CA PHE A 289 9.85 -10.19 -2.96
C PHE A 289 8.98 -8.96 -3.23
N THR A 290 7.94 -9.18 -4.03
CA THR A 290 6.85 -8.24 -4.26
C THR A 290 5.57 -9.03 -4.39
N PRO A 291 4.41 -8.53 -3.91
CA PRO A 291 3.14 -9.21 -4.10
C PRO A 291 2.81 -9.32 -5.58
N VAL A 292 1.99 -10.28 -5.95
CA VAL A 292 1.37 -10.28 -7.28
C VAL A 292 0.49 -9.03 -7.43
N LYS A 293 0.33 -8.54 -8.65
CA LYS A 293 -0.30 -7.24 -8.94
C LYS A 293 -1.60 -6.98 -8.15
N ASN A 294 -2.47 -7.97 -8.05
CA ASN A 294 -3.77 -7.85 -7.36
C ASN A 294 -3.65 -7.73 -5.83
N PHE A 295 -2.49 -8.03 -5.25
CA PHE A 295 -2.23 -7.91 -3.80
C PHE A 295 -1.27 -6.75 -3.46
N CYS A 296 -0.83 -5.97 -4.45
CA CYS A 296 -0.06 -4.75 -4.20
C CYS A 296 -0.94 -3.62 -3.64
N THR A 297 -2.15 -3.46 -4.20
CA THR A 297 -3.13 -2.47 -3.73
C THR A 297 -3.97 -3.02 -2.58
N ASP A 298 -4.78 -2.17 -1.97
CA ASP A 298 -5.67 -2.54 -0.87
C ASP A 298 -6.60 -3.69 -1.26
N ASN A 299 -6.64 -4.71 -0.42
CA ASN A 299 -7.45 -5.90 -0.63
C ASN A 299 -7.78 -6.60 0.70
N ALA A 300 -8.87 -7.35 0.74
CA ALA A 300 -9.30 -8.05 1.94
C ALA A 300 -8.36 -9.20 2.33
N ALA A 301 -7.69 -9.84 1.37
CA ALA A 301 -6.81 -10.98 1.66
C ALA A 301 -5.59 -10.57 2.52
N MET A 302 -5.03 -9.36 2.31
CA MET A 302 -3.94 -8.86 3.13
C MET A 302 -4.39 -8.62 4.57
N ILE A 303 -5.64 -8.18 4.78
CA ILE A 303 -6.21 -7.96 6.12
C ILE A 303 -6.51 -9.29 6.80
N ALA A 304 -7.03 -10.28 6.06
CA ALA A 304 -7.23 -11.63 6.57
C ALA A 304 -5.90 -12.28 7.02
N ALA A 305 -4.84 -12.16 6.21
CA ALA A 305 -3.51 -12.65 6.57
C ALA A 305 -2.96 -11.98 7.83
N ALA A 306 -3.08 -10.66 7.95
CA ALA A 306 -2.66 -9.92 9.14
C ALA A 306 -3.51 -10.29 10.37
N GLY A 307 -4.80 -10.49 10.18
CA GLY A 307 -5.72 -10.94 11.23
C GLY A 307 -5.31 -12.31 11.77
N TYR A 308 -5.04 -13.26 10.89
CA TYR A 308 -4.58 -14.59 11.27
C TYR A 308 -3.25 -14.57 12.02
N ILE A 309 -2.26 -13.81 11.53
CA ILE A 309 -0.98 -13.67 12.22
C ILE A 309 -1.16 -13.01 13.60
N ASN A 310 -2.00 -11.99 13.72
CA ASN A 310 -2.30 -11.35 14.99
C ASN A 310 -3.02 -12.30 15.95
N TYR A 311 -3.95 -13.13 15.46
CA TYR A 311 -4.60 -14.16 16.23
C TYR A 311 -3.60 -15.18 16.81
N LEU A 312 -2.70 -15.71 15.98
CA LEU A 312 -1.65 -16.64 16.43
C LEU A 312 -0.69 -16.03 17.48
N ARG A 313 -0.51 -14.71 17.45
CA ARG A 313 0.31 -13.95 18.43
C ARG A 313 -0.46 -13.58 19.69
N ASN A 314 -1.73 -13.88 19.78
CA ASN A 314 -2.64 -13.33 20.79
C ASN A 314 -2.60 -11.77 20.86
N LYS A 315 -2.35 -11.11 19.74
CA LYS A 315 -2.31 -9.65 19.64
C LYS A 315 -3.72 -9.10 19.52
N LYS A 316 -4.22 -8.54 20.61
CA LYS A 316 -5.56 -7.94 20.65
C LYS A 316 -5.49 -6.45 20.34
N ARG A 317 -6.25 -5.99 19.35
CA ARG A 317 -6.49 -4.57 19.08
C ARG A 317 -7.93 -4.23 19.41
N ARG A 318 -8.14 -3.06 20.04
CA ARG A 318 -9.51 -2.55 20.26
C ARG A 318 -10.19 -2.31 18.91
N LEU A 319 -11.47 -2.65 18.81
CA LEU A 319 -12.30 -2.41 17.63
C LEU A 319 -12.81 -0.96 17.61
N THR A 320 -11.88 -0.04 17.50
CA THR A 320 -12.10 1.41 17.43
C THR A 320 -11.29 1.96 16.26
N ALA A 321 -11.88 2.88 15.49
CA ALA A 321 -11.17 3.54 14.41
C ALA A 321 -10.03 4.41 14.97
N LYS A 322 -8.88 4.34 14.32
CA LYS A 322 -7.68 5.14 14.63
C LYS A 322 -7.05 5.61 13.33
N GLY A 323 -7.34 6.84 12.93
CA GLY A 323 -6.87 7.42 11.67
C GLY A 323 -5.35 7.44 11.53
N ASN A 324 -4.64 7.62 12.62
CA ASN A 324 -3.17 7.73 12.69
C ASN A 324 -2.48 6.50 13.32
N LEU A 325 -3.09 5.31 13.21
CA LEU A 325 -2.52 4.10 13.78
C LEU A 325 -1.16 3.77 13.16
N SER A 326 -0.10 3.72 13.94
CA SER A 326 1.22 3.26 13.51
C SER A 326 1.39 1.73 13.64
N LEU A 327 2.48 1.20 13.06
CA LEU A 327 2.90 -0.19 13.19
C LEU A 327 3.39 -0.53 14.61
#